data_3299edd3ed0af02444c21b20a0592c6f
#
_entry.id   3299edd3ed0af02444c21b20a0592c6f
#
_cell.length_a   1.000
_cell.length_b   1.000
_cell.length_c   1.000
_cell.angle_alpha   90.00
_cell.angle_beta   90.00
_cell.angle_gamma   90.00
#
_symmetry.space_group_name_H-M   'P 1'
#
loop_
_entity.id
_entity.type
_entity.pdbx_description
1 polymer ?
#
loop_
_entity_poly.entity_id
_entity_poly.type
_entity_poly.pdbx_seq_one_letter_code
_entity_poly.pdbx_strand_id
1 'polypeptide(L)'
;KMKKILILGSSGSIGVNTLNVIRNFPDKFSVVGLTVNSRIDVLEQQMKEFKPEFVVVTDESKAKELQSNIGNLCEVLSGYDELLNAASQRDYDILLGSMVGFAGLAPTLEAIKRGKRIALANKETLVVAGELVTKLVLENSAEILPVDSEHSAIYQCLVGENLNEVEKLILTASGGPFLHKDKSFFENATVDEALNHPNWKMGNKITIDSATMMNKGLEV
;
A
#
# COMPACT_ATOMS: atom_id res chain seq x y z
N LYS A 1 -9.61 4.61 22.07
CA LYS A 1 -9.16 3.20 21.95
C LYS A 1 -8.06 3.16 20.90
N MET A 2 -6.94 2.53 21.21
CA MET A 2 -5.83 2.30 20.29
C MET A 2 -6.31 1.47 19.09
N LYS A 3 -5.93 1.86 17.86
CA LYS A 3 -6.35 1.20 16.62
C LYS A 3 -5.32 0.15 16.23
N LYS A 4 -5.79 -1.06 15.95
CA LYS A 4 -4.98 -2.19 15.47
C LYS A 4 -4.83 -2.12 13.95
N ILE A 5 -3.61 -2.22 13.45
CA ILE A 5 -3.30 -2.10 12.02
C ILE A 5 -2.71 -3.41 11.49
N LEU A 6 -3.31 -3.92 10.41
CA LEU A 6 -2.73 -4.97 9.57
C LEU A 6 -2.06 -4.31 8.36
N ILE A 7 -0.76 -4.56 8.16
CA ILE A 7 0.02 -3.94 7.07
C ILE A 7 0.33 -4.96 5.98
N LEU A 8 -0.25 -4.77 4.81
CA LEU A 8 0.06 -5.54 3.62
C LEU A 8 1.24 -4.88 2.87
N GLY A 9 2.38 -5.58 2.78
CA GLY A 9 3.58 -5.06 2.14
C GLY A 9 4.42 -4.15 3.05
N SER A 10 4.71 -4.57 4.27
CA SER A 10 5.41 -3.79 5.30
C SER A 10 6.84 -3.40 4.95
N SER A 11 7.52 -4.16 4.07
CA SER A 11 8.89 -3.89 3.63
C SER A 11 8.99 -2.88 2.47
N GLY A 12 7.86 -2.49 1.87
CA GLY A 12 7.80 -1.45 0.84
C GLY A 12 7.88 -0.04 1.43
N SER A 13 8.09 0.96 0.58
CA SER A 13 8.23 2.36 1.03
C SER A 13 7.04 2.87 1.85
N ILE A 14 5.82 2.57 1.41
CA ILE A 14 4.60 2.96 2.13
C ILE A 14 4.46 2.22 3.45
N GLY A 15 4.74 0.90 3.47
CA GLY A 15 4.73 0.11 4.70
C GLY A 15 5.72 0.65 5.74
N VAL A 16 6.96 0.94 5.32
CA VAL A 16 7.99 1.54 6.18
C VAL A 16 7.57 2.92 6.69
N ASN A 17 7.02 3.78 5.84
CA ASN A 17 6.53 5.10 6.25
C ASN A 17 5.35 4.99 7.23
N THR A 18 4.46 4.03 7.04
CA THR A 18 3.37 3.77 7.99
C THR A 18 3.90 3.34 9.34
N LEU A 19 4.91 2.48 9.38
CA LEU A 19 5.57 2.10 10.63
C LEU A 19 6.25 3.31 11.32
N ASN A 20 6.82 4.24 10.54
CA ASN A 20 7.34 5.50 11.10
C ASN A 20 6.24 6.35 11.74
N VAL A 21 5.06 6.42 11.11
CA VAL A 21 3.90 7.11 11.70
C VAL A 21 3.47 6.43 13.01
N ILE A 22 3.34 5.09 13.01
CA ILE A 22 2.96 4.33 14.20
C ILE A 22 3.96 4.55 15.35
N ARG A 23 5.25 4.58 15.05
CA ARG A 23 6.33 4.87 16.03
C ARG A 23 6.15 6.22 16.71
N ASN A 24 5.68 7.23 15.97
CA ASN A 24 5.44 8.57 16.51
C ASN A 24 4.11 8.70 17.28
N PHE A 25 3.19 7.74 17.13
CA PHE A 25 1.88 7.74 17.79
C PHE A 25 1.55 6.40 18.45
N PRO A 26 2.40 5.91 19.39
CA PRO A 26 2.26 4.58 19.97
C PRO A 26 1.03 4.43 20.88
N ASP A 27 0.47 5.54 21.35
CA ASP A 27 -0.76 5.61 22.13
C ASP A 27 -2.04 5.49 21.26
N LYS A 28 -1.92 5.77 19.95
CA LYS A 28 -3.03 5.73 19.00
C LYS A 28 -3.10 4.46 18.18
N PHE A 29 -1.94 3.87 17.84
CA PHE A 29 -1.85 2.77 16.88
C PHE A 29 -0.99 1.62 17.41
N SER A 30 -1.37 0.39 17.06
CA SER A 30 -0.56 -0.81 17.25
C SER A 30 -0.54 -1.64 15.98
N VAL A 31 0.57 -2.33 15.74
CA VAL A 31 0.70 -3.27 14.63
C VAL A 31 0.24 -4.64 15.10
N VAL A 32 -0.80 -5.19 14.49
CA VAL A 32 -1.28 -6.55 14.79
C VAL A 32 -0.68 -7.58 13.84
N GLY A 33 -0.45 -7.23 12.59
CA GLY A 33 0.12 -8.11 11.60
C GLY A 33 0.97 -7.37 10.57
N LEU A 34 2.06 -8.01 10.14
CA LEU A 34 2.93 -7.54 9.07
C LEU A 34 3.00 -8.58 7.96
N THR A 35 2.99 -8.14 6.71
CA THR A 35 3.12 -9.07 5.58
C THR A 35 4.21 -8.63 4.63
N VAL A 36 4.96 -9.61 4.10
CA VAL A 36 5.96 -9.41 3.05
C VAL A 36 5.89 -10.54 2.05
N ASN A 37 6.46 -10.35 0.86
CA ASN A 37 6.68 -11.48 -0.05
C ASN A 37 7.90 -12.31 0.40
N SER A 38 9.10 -11.73 0.34
CA SER A 38 10.37 -12.44 0.57
C SER A 38 11.40 -11.67 1.42
N ARG A 39 11.12 -10.39 1.74
CA ARG A 39 12.04 -9.51 2.49
C ARG A 39 12.02 -9.80 4.00
N ILE A 40 12.44 -11.02 4.39
CA ILE A 40 12.46 -11.43 5.79
C ILE A 40 13.51 -10.68 6.63
N ASP A 41 14.57 -10.21 6.02
CA ASP A 41 15.60 -9.36 6.62
C ASP A 41 15.01 -8.09 7.25
N VAL A 42 14.16 -7.41 6.49
CA VAL A 42 13.43 -6.23 6.96
C VAL A 42 12.35 -6.61 7.97
N LEU A 43 11.62 -7.69 7.68
CA LEU A 43 10.53 -8.16 8.53
C LEU A 43 11.01 -8.50 9.94
N GLU A 44 12.15 -9.19 10.09
CA GLU A 44 12.72 -9.51 11.42
C GLU A 44 13.00 -8.26 12.26
N GLN A 45 13.50 -7.18 11.64
CA GLN A 45 13.71 -5.91 12.34
C GLN A 45 12.39 -5.29 12.78
N GLN A 46 11.39 -5.28 11.89
CA GLN A 46 10.06 -4.78 12.18
C GLN A 46 9.36 -5.58 13.29
N MET A 47 9.51 -6.91 13.29
CA MET A 47 8.97 -7.79 14.34
C MET A 47 9.56 -7.50 15.72
N LYS A 48 10.88 -7.30 15.81
CA LYS A 48 11.57 -6.97 17.08
C LYS A 48 11.08 -5.65 17.66
N GLU A 49 10.81 -4.67 16.80
CA GLU A 49 10.38 -3.33 17.20
C GLU A 49 8.89 -3.29 17.55
N PHE A 50 8.02 -3.72 16.62
CA PHE A 50 6.57 -3.53 16.71
C PHE A 50 5.83 -4.69 17.38
N LYS A 51 6.48 -5.83 17.57
CA LYS A 51 5.95 -7.03 18.25
C LYS A 51 4.54 -7.41 17.77
N PRO A 52 4.34 -7.65 16.46
CA PRO A 52 3.04 -8.05 15.94
C PRO A 52 2.60 -9.40 16.52
N GLU A 53 1.29 -9.64 16.52
CA GLU A 53 0.73 -10.94 16.95
C GLU A 53 1.10 -12.04 15.94
N PHE A 54 1.14 -11.71 14.65
CA PHE A 54 1.51 -12.62 13.57
C PHE A 54 2.20 -11.89 12.40
N VAL A 55 2.88 -12.66 11.57
CA VAL A 55 3.41 -12.20 10.30
C VAL A 55 3.03 -13.17 9.17
N VAL A 56 2.88 -12.65 7.94
CA VAL A 56 2.66 -13.48 6.76
C VAL A 56 3.81 -13.27 5.79
N VAL A 57 4.43 -14.38 5.37
CA VAL A 57 5.44 -14.38 4.30
C VAL A 57 4.88 -15.21 3.15
N THR A 58 4.58 -14.54 2.01
CA THR A 58 3.92 -15.22 0.89
C THR A 58 4.84 -16.15 0.12
N ASP A 59 6.17 -15.96 0.18
CA ASP A 59 7.16 -16.92 -0.27
C ASP A 59 7.34 -18.00 0.81
N GLU A 60 6.88 -19.22 0.52
CA GLU A 60 6.88 -20.34 1.46
C GLU A 60 8.29 -20.76 1.91
N SER A 61 9.29 -20.63 1.03
CA SER A 61 10.67 -20.96 1.36
C SER A 61 11.24 -19.97 2.37
N LYS A 62 10.94 -18.70 2.18
CA LYS A 62 11.32 -17.61 3.09
C LYS A 62 10.54 -17.65 4.41
N ALA A 63 9.30 -18.11 4.39
CA ALA A 63 8.55 -18.34 5.62
C ALA A 63 9.21 -19.40 6.51
N LYS A 64 9.65 -20.52 5.95
CA LYS A 64 10.38 -21.58 6.66
C LYS A 64 11.72 -21.09 7.20
N GLU A 65 12.45 -20.32 6.40
CA GLU A 65 13.71 -19.69 6.81
C GLU A 65 13.48 -18.74 8.01
N LEU A 66 12.49 -17.86 7.92
CA LEU A 66 12.12 -16.95 9.02
C LEU A 66 11.75 -17.71 10.28
N GLN A 67 10.88 -18.71 10.18
CA GLN A 67 10.47 -19.53 11.35
C GLN A 67 11.66 -20.15 12.06
N SER A 68 12.66 -20.60 11.31
CA SER A 68 13.89 -21.18 11.89
C SER A 68 14.73 -20.13 12.62
N ASN A 69 14.75 -18.89 12.10
CA ASN A 69 15.54 -17.79 12.67
C ASN A 69 14.96 -17.22 13.96
N ILE A 70 13.62 -17.11 14.03
CA ILE A 70 12.96 -16.39 15.12
C ILE A 70 12.40 -17.28 16.23
N GLY A 71 12.35 -18.59 16.02
CA GLY A 71 11.74 -19.52 16.97
C GLY A 71 10.26 -19.21 17.24
N ASN A 72 9.91 -19.00 18.51
CA ASN A 72 8.54 -18.72 18.95
C ASN A 72 8.27 -17.23 19.25
N LEU A 73 9.01 -16.32 18.62
CA LEU A 73 8.85 -14.88 18.87
C LEU A 73 7.47 -14.36 18.46
N CYS A 74 6.91 -14.92 17.37
CA CYS A 74 5.65 -14.50 16.77
C CYS A 74 5.13 -15.65 15.89
N GLU A 75 3.83 -15.69 15.64
CA GLU A 75 3.23 -16.63 14.69
C GLU A 75 3.65 -16.29 13.25
N VAL A 76 4.26 -17.24 12.54
CA VAL A 76 4.64 -17.10 11.13
C VAL A 76 3.67 -17.89 10.27
N LEU A 77 2.94 -17.19 9.42
CA LEU A 77 2.01 -17.73 8.43
C LEU A 77 2.67 -17.75 7.06
N SER A 78 2.39 -18.76 6.26
CA SER A 78 3.10 -19.02 5.01
C SER A 78 2.15 -19.10 3.82
N GLY A 79 2.46 -18.39 2.75
CA GLY A 79 1.72 -18.46 1.49
C GLY A 79 0.63 -17.40 1.34
N TYR A 80 0.09 -17.33 0.13
CA TYR A 80 -0.92 -16.33 -0.23
C TYR A 80 -2.28 -16.60 0.41
N ASP A 81 -2.64 -17.86 0.61
CA ASP A 81 -3.90 -18.23 1.27
C ASP A 81 -3.94 -17.74 2.72
N GLU A 82 -2.81 -17.80 3.42
CA GLU A 82 -2.70 -17.25 4.76
C GLU A 82 -2.76 -15.72 4.79
N LEU A 83 -2.34 -15.05 3.72
CA LEU A 83 -2.56 -13.61 3.57
C LEU A 83 -4.06 -13.29 3.46
N LEU A 84 -4.81 -14.06 2.68
CA LEU A 84 -6.27 -13.92 2.58
C LEU A 84 -6.95 -14.24 3.90
N ASN A 85 -6.54 -15.29 4.58
CA ASN A 85 -7.03 -15.66 5.91
C ASN A 85 -6.76 -14.55 6.94
N ALA A 86 -5.59 -13.93 6.91
CA ALA A 86 -5.28 -12.81 7.78
C ALA A 86 -6.21 -11.61 7.54
N ALA A 87 -6.45 -11.25 6.28
CA ALA A 87 -7.37 -10.17 5.94
C ALA A 87 -8.84 -10.48 6.30
N SER A 88 -9.27 -11.74 6.14
CA SER A 88 -10.68 -12.15 6.34
C SER A 88 -11.01 -12.54 7.78
N GLN A 89 -10.05 -12.99 8.62
CA GLN A 89 -10.33 -13.59 9.92
C GLN A 89 -9.69 -12.88 11.12
N ARG A 90 -8.49 -12.26 10.95
CA ARG A 90 -7.78 -11.68 12.09
C ARG A 90 -8.45 -10.41 12.62
N ASP A 91 -8.27 -10.12 13.91
CA ASP A 91 -8.81 -8.91 14.55
C ASP A 91 -7.92 -7.69 14.30
N TYR A 92 -8.40 -6.76 13.48
CA TYR A 92 -7.79 -5.46 13.24
C TYR A 92 -8.87 -4.39 12.97
N ASP A 93 -8.53 -3.12 13.13
CA ASP A 93 -9.40 -1.98 12.83
C ASP A 93 -9.14 -1.42 11.43
N ILE A 94 -7.87 -1.38 11.01
CA ILE A 94 -7.41 -0.75 9.76
C ILE A 94 -6.53 -1.74 9.00
N LEU A 95 -6.80 -1.89 7.71
CA LEU A 95 -5.89 -2.57 6.77
C LEU A 95 -5.15 -1.52 5.95
N LEU A 96 -3.80 -1.54 5.98
CA LEU A 96 -3.00 -0.80 5.01
C LEU A 96 -2.78 -1.66 3.77
N GLY A 97 -3.33 -1.25 2.63
CA GLY A 97 -3.11 -1.89 1.33
C GLY A 97 -1.94 -1.25 0.58
N SER A 98 -0.72 -1.75 0.77
CA SER A 98 0.49 -1.21 0.13
C SER A 98 1.27 -2.25 -0.69
N MET A 99 0.63 -3.33 -1.06
CA MET A 99 1.17 -4.30 -2.02
C MET A 99 1.13 -3.71 -3.43
N VAL A 100 2.14 -4.01 -4.23
CA VAL A 100 2.23 -3.52 -5.61
C VAL A 100 1.40 -4.40 -6.56
N GLY A 101 0.71 -3.79 -7.52
CA GLY A 101 0.00 -4.49 -8.59
C GLY A 101 -1.26 -5.22 -8.11
N PHE A 102 -1.64 -6.26 -8.83
CA PHE A 102 -2.90 -7.00 -8.64
C PHE A 102 -2.97 -7.81 -7.32
N ALA A 103 -1.82 -8.19 -6.76
CA ALA A 103 -1.76 -9.07 -5.57
C ALA A 103 -2.48 -8.48 -4.33
N GLY A 104 -2.64 -7.16 -4.26
CA GLY A 104 -3.35 -6.49 -3.17
C GLY A 104 -4.87 -6.51 -3.27
N LEU A 105 -5.45 -6.88 -4.43
CA LEU A 105 -6.90 -6.79 -4.65
C LEU A 105 -7.69 -7.73 -3.73
N ALA A 106 -7.41 -9.02 -3.77
CA ALA A 106 -8.20 -10.00 -3.04
C ALA A 106 -8.19 -9.76 -1.51
N PRO A 107 -7.04 -9.55 -0.83
CA PRO A 107 -7.06 -9.25 0.60
C PRO A 107 -7.74 -7.91 0.92
N THR A 108 -7.70 -6.92 0.02
CA THR A 108 -8.46 -5.67 0.18
C THR A 108 -9.97 -5.93 0.12
N LEU A 109 -10.45 -6.77 -0.81
CA LEU A 109 -11.86 -7.14 -0.88
C LEU A 109 -12.32 -7.89 0.37
N GLU A 110 -11.49 -8.78 0.93
CA GLU A 110 -11.82 -9.47 2.19
C GLU A 110 -11.97 -8.48 3.35
N ALA A 111 -11.11 -7.48 3.45
CA ALA A 111 -11.25 -6.43 4.47
C ALA A 111 -12.51 -5.57 4.27
N ILE A 112 -12.86 -5.24 3.03
CA ILE A 112 -14.07 -4.48 2.70
C ILE A 112 -15.34 -5.26 3.11
N LYS A 113 -15.43 -6.54 2.79
CA LYS A 113 -16.54 -7.41 3.19
C LYS A 113 -16.79 -7.45 4.70
N ARG A 114 -15.77 -7.14 5.49
CA ARG A 114 -15.85 -7.07 6.96
C ARG A 114 -16.15 -5.66 7.49
N GLY A 115 -16.45 -4.70 6.63
CA GLY A 115 -16.71 -3.32 7.03
C GLY A 115 -15.49 -2.63 7.66
N LYS A 116 -14.27 -3.04 7.26
CA LYS A 116 -13.03 -2.47 7.81
C LYS A 116 -12.70 -1.14 7.16
N ARG A 117 -11.87 -0.34 7.84
CA ARG A 117 -11.23 0.84 7.24
C ARG A 117 -10.00 0.41 6.47
N ILE A 118 -9.93 0.79 5.21
CA ILE A 118 -8.83 0.50 4.32
C ILE A 118 -8.04 1.78 4.03
N ALA A 119 -6.79 1.84 4.46
CA ALA A 119 -5.83 2.84 4.05
C ALA A 119 -5.19 2.33 2.74
N LEU A 120 -5.67 2.82 1.58
CA LEU A 120 -5.34 2.26 0.27
C LEU A 120 -4.24 3.07 -0.42
N ALA A 121 -3.06 2.48 -0.54
CA ALA A 121 -1.96 3.00 -1.36
C ALA A 121 -1.88 2.30 -2.74
N ASN A 122 -2.39 1.07 -2.84
CA ASN A 122 -2.44 0.29 -4.08
C ASN A 122 -3.60 0.76 -4.96
N LYS A 123 -3.37 1.79 -5.78
CA LYS A 123 -4.38 2.34 -6.69
C LYS A 123 -4.78 1.40 -7.81
N GLU A 124 -3.92 0.47 -8.18
CA GLU A 124 -4.19 -0.57 -9.16
C GLU A 124 -5.45 -1.39 -8.80
N THR A 125 -5.74 -1.53 -7.53
CA THR A 125 -6.97 -2.16 -7.02
C THR A 125 -8.22 -1.45 -7.56
N LEU A 126 -8.24 -0.12 -7.59
CA LEU A 126 -9.37 0.66 -8.10
C LEU A 126 -9.40 0.68 -9.62
N VAL A 127 -8.25 0.71 -10.29
CA VAL A 127 -8.17 0.63 -11.75
C VAL A 127 -8.77 -0.68 -12.28
N VAL A 128 -8.45 -1.79 -11.63
CA VAL A 128 -8.89 -3.13 -12.06
C VAL A 128 -10.32 -3.45 -11.64
N ALA A 129 -10.74 -2.99 -10.46
CA ALA A 129 -11.99 -3.43 -9.84
C ALA A 129 -12.77 -2.29 -9.15
N GLY A 130 -12.65 -1.04 -9.62
CA GLY A 130 -13.25 0.13 -8.97
C GLY A 130 -14.75 0.02 -8.74
N GLU A 131 -15.50 -0.43 -9.75
CA GLU A 131 -16.95 -0.63 -9.61
C GLU A 131 -17.29 -1.66 -8.54
N LEU A 132 -16.59 -2.80 -8.54
CA LEU A 132 -16.79 -3.85 -7.53
C LEU A 132 -16.42 -3.35 -6.13
N VAL A 133 -15.28 -2.67 -6.01
CA VAL A 133 -14.79 -2.10 -4.74
C VAL A 133 -15.80 -1.10 -4.20
N THR A 134 -16.25 -0.14 -5.02
CA THR A 134 -17.22 0.89 -4.63
C THR A 134 -18.54 0.26 -4.16
N LYS A 135 -19.04 -0.72 -4.91
CA LYS A 135 -20.25 -1.47 -4.54
C LYS A 135 -20.10 -2.14 -3.18
N LEU A 136 -19.04 -2.92 -2.99
CA LEU A 136 -18.80 -3.65 -1.74
C LEU A 136 -18.57 -2.72 -0.54
N VAL A 137 -17.92 -1.57 -0.74
CA VAL A 137 -17.73 -0.55 0.30
C VAL A 137 -19.07 -0.05 0.81
N LEU A 138 -20.00 0.27 -0.10
CA LEU A 138 -21.36 0.72 0.26
C LEU A 138 -22.17 -0.39 0.95
N GLU A 139 -22.14 -1.61 0.42
CA GLU A 139 -22.88 -2.76 0.95
C GLU A 139 -22.43 -3.18 2.35
N ASN A 140 -21.15 -3.02 2.66
CA ASN A 140 -20.57 -3.48 3.92
C ASN A 140 -20.21 -2.35 4.90
N SER A 141 -20.58 -1.10 4.59
CA SER A 141 -20.25 0.08 5.42
C SER A 141 -18.76 0.18 5.73
N ALA A 142 -17.92 -0.24 4.77
CA ALA A 142 -16.46 -0.09 4.84
C ALA A 142 -16.06 1.35 4.51
N GLU A 143 -14.83 1.71 4.82
CA GLU A 143 -14.29 3.03 4.52
C GLU A 143 -12.96 2.89 3.79
N ILE A 144 -12.80 3.57 2.65
CA ILE A 144 -11.52 3.68 1.95
C ILE A 144 -10.95 5.08 2.16
N LEU A 145 -9.72 5.13 2.68
CA LEU A 145 -8.93 6.35 2.81
C LEU A 145 -7.75 6.29 1.84
N PRO A 146 -7.60 7.27 0.95
CA PRO A 146 -6.49 7.27 0.02
C PRO A 146 -5.16 7.57 0.74
N VAL A 147 -4.15 6.74 0.46
CA VAL A 147 -2.76 6.92 0.90
C VAL A 147 -1.87 7.34 -0.26
N ASP A 148 -2.25 7.04 -1.50
CA ASP A 148 -1.64 7.62 -2.69
C ASP A 148 -1.61 9.15 -2.57
N SER A 149 -0.49 9.78 -2.92
CA SER A 149 -0.24 11.19 -2.59
C SER A 149 -1.25 12.14 -3.22
N GLU A 150 -1.54 11.96 -4.48
CA GLU A 150 -2.42 12.83 -5.25
C GLU A 150 -3.88 12.63 -4.86
N HIS A 151 -4.31 11.38 -4.72
CA HIS A 151 -5.66 11.07 -4.24
C HIS A 151 -5.86 11.56 -2.81
N SER A 152 -4.86 11.42 -1.93
CA SER A 152 -4.92 11.94 -0.57
C SER A 152 -4.99 13.47 -0.53
N ALA A 153 -4.24 14.15 -1.40
CA ALA A 153 -4.30 15.60 -1.50
C ALA A 153 -5.69 16.10 -1.93
N ILE A 154 -6.27 15.48 -2.96
CA ILE A 154 -7.64 15.79 -3.41
C ILE A 154 -8.65 15.51 -2.28
N TYR A 155 -8.55 14.34 -1.63
CA TYR A 155 -9.42 13.99 -0.51
C TYR A 155 -9.36 15.04 0.60
N GLN A 156 -8.17 15.46 1.01
CA GLN A 156 -8.00 16.47 2.06
C GLN A 156 -8.58 17.83 1.67
N CYS A 157 -8.48 18.21 0.39
CA CYS A 157 -9.11 19.45 -0.11
C CYS A 157 -10.64 19.39 -0.09
N LEU A 158 -11.23 18.20 -0.17
CA LEU A 158 -12.69 18.02 -0.20
C LEU A 158 -13.30 17.79 1.19
N VAL A 159 -12.48 17.57 2.22
CA VAL A 159 -13.00 17.35 3.58
C VAL A 159 -13.70 18.59 4.11
N GLY A 160 -15.00 18.47 4.37
CA GLY A 160 -15.83 19.58 4.89
C GLY A 160 -16.39 20.52 3.82
N GLU A 161 -16.06 20.30 2.55
CA GLU A 161 -16.55 21.10 1.44
C GLU A 161 -17.87 20.59 0.89
N ASN A 162 -18.65 21.49 0.28
CA ASN A 162 -19.85 21.13 -0.45
C ASN A 162 -19.48 20.66 -1.86
N LEU A 163 -19.62 19.37 -2.13
CA LEU A 163 -19.26 18.78 -3.43
C LEU A 163 -19.99 19.40 -4.62
N ASN A 164 -21.17 20.00 -4.42
CA ASN A 164 -21.89 20.71 -5.50
C ASN A 164 -21.23 22.03 -5.92
N GLU A 165 -20.31 22.55 -5.12
CA GLU A 165 -19.56 23.77 -5.39
C GLU A 165 -18.18 23.50 -6.00
N VAL A 166 -17.81 22.23 -6.18
CA VAL A 166 -16.55 21.83 -6.81
C VAL A 166 -16.64 22.04 -8.32
N GLU A 167 -15.89 23.01 -8.84
CA GLU A 167 -15.84 23.30 -10.27
C GLU A 167 -14.99 22.29 -11.03
N LYS A 168 -13.84 21.90 -10.47
CA LYS A 168 -12.89 20.99 -11.11
C LYS A 168 -11.92 20.37 -10.09
N LEU A 169 -11.39 19.20 -10.44
CA LEU A 169 -10.25 18.57 -9.76
C LEU A 169 -8.98 18.81 -10.58
N ILE A 170 -7.89 19.18 -9.89
CA ILE A 170 -6.58 19.39 -10.50
C ILE A 170 -5.64 18.31 -9.97
N LEU A 171 -5.35 17.32 -10.83
CA LEU A 171 -4.41 16.27 -10.52
C LEU A 171 -2.98 16.73 -10.83
N THR A 172 -2.13 16.82 -9.81
CA THR A 172 -0.75 17.27 -9.95
C THR A 172 0.18 16.15 -10.39
N ALA A 173 1.30 16.50 -11.02
CA ALA A 173 2.34 15.57 -11.41
C ALA A 173 3.72 16.22 -11.35
N SER A 174 4.77 15.44 -11.03
CA SER A 174 6.16 15.89 -11.16
C SER A 174 6.58 16.03 -12.62
N GLY A 175 5.93 15.30 -13.52
CA GLY A 175 6.31 15.16 -14.92
C GLY A 175 7.43 14.14 -15.16
N GLY A 176 8.08 13.66 -14.09
CA GLY A 176 9.13 12.66 -14.16
C GLY A 176 10.42 13.13 -14.85
N PRO A 177 11.38 12.22 -15.10
CA PRO A 177 12.66 12.54 -15.70
C PRO A 177 12.57 13.03 -17.17
N PHE A 178 11.43 12.81 -17.83
CA PHE A 178 11.26 13.14 -19.24
C PHE A 178 10.48 14.44 -19.50
N LEU A 179 10.09 15.16 -18.44
CA LEU A 179 9.24 16.36 -18.54
C LEU A 179 9.74 17.40 -19.57
N HIS A 180 11.05 17.61 -19.65
CA HIS A 180 11.65 18.61 -20.53
C HIS A 180 12.39 17.98 -21.73
N LYS A 181 12.09 16.71 -22.06
CA LYS A 181 12.68 16.02 -23.19
C LYS A 181 11.79 16.16 -24.42
N ASP A 182 12.40 16.27 -25.60
CA ASP A 182 11.71 16.28 -26.86
C ASP A 182 11.28 14.86 -27.30
N LYS A 183 10.45 14.81 -28.35
CA LYS A 183 9.90 13.53 -28.83
C LYS A 183 10.98 12.56 -29.32
N SER A 184 12.07 13.07 -29.88
CA SER A 184 13.17 12.26 -30.42
C SER A 184 13.94 11.51 -29.32
N PHE A 185 13.96 12.07 -28.11
CA PHE A 185 14.56 11.42 -26.95
C PHE A 185 13.84 10.12 -26.59
N PHE A 186 12.51 10.08 -26.67
CA PHE A 186 11.72 8.92 -26.24
C PHE A 186 12.00 7.67 -27.09
N GLU A 187 12.39 7.82 -28.37
CA GLU A 187 12.70 6.69 -29.24
C GLU A 187 13.97 5.94 -28.81
N ASN A 188 14.85 6.62 -28.08
CA ASN A 188 16.15 6.08 -27.67
C ASN A 188 16.32 6.05 -26.14
N ALA A 189 15.28 6.39 -25.37
CA ALA A 189 15.34 6.46 -23.93
C ALA A 189 15.71 5.11 -23.33
N THR A 190 16.68 5.10 -22.44
CA THR A 190 17.16 3.91 -21.72
C THR A 190 16.41 3.70 -20.42
N VAL A 191 16.48 2.47 -19.88
CA VAL A 191 15.93 2.14 -18.57
C VAL A 191 16.57 2.97 -17.45
N ASP A 192 17.89 3.19 -17.53
CA ASP A 192 18.61 3.97 -16.53
C ASP A 192 18.16 5.43 -16.50
N GLU A 193 17.89 6.03 -17.67
CA GLU A 193 17.34 7.37 -17.76
C GLU A 193 15.92 7.45 -17.20
N ALA A 194 15.09 6.44 -17.45
CA ALA A 194 13.74 6.36 -16.89
C ALA A 194 13.74 6.15 -15.37
N LEU A 195 14.75 5.47 -14.82
CA LEU A 195 14.92 5.26 -13.38
C LEU A 195 15.54 6.46 -12.65
N ASN A 196 16.02 7.45 -13.37
CA ASN A 196 16.68 8.63 -12.78
C ASN A 196 15.69 9.78 -12.53
N HIS A 197 14.83 9.62 -11.52
CA HIS A 197 13.86 10.67 -11.17
C HIS A 197 14.57 11.91 -10.60
N PRO A 198 14.26 13.15 -11.08
CA PRO A 198 15.00 14.35 -10.72
C PRO A 198 14.90 14.75 -9.24
N ASN A 199 13.80 14.39 -8.56
CA ASN A 199 13.51 14.89 -7.22
C ASN A 199 13.49 13.80 -6.14
N TRP A 200 13.16 12.56 -6.48
CA TRP A 200 12.90 11.51 -5.49
C TRP A 200 13.59 10.20 -5.81
N LYS A 201 14.04 9.51 -4.75
CA LYS A 201 14.44 8.10 -4.81
C LYS A 201 13.24 7.25 -4.45
N MET A 202 12.71 6.53 -5.42
CA MET A 202 11.53 5.68 -5.29
C MET A 202 11.84 4.25 -5.75
N GLY A 203 10.89 3.33 -5.55
CA GLY A 203 11.00 2.00 -6.15
C GLY A 203 10.98 2.05 -7.68
N ASN A 204 11.54 1.05 -8.33
CA ASN A 204 11.72 1.02 -9.79
C ASN A 204 10.39 1.17 -10.54
N LYS A 205 9.34 0.44 -10.11
CA LYS A 205 8.02 0.48 -10.77
C LYS A 205 7.45 1.89 -10.82
N ILE A 206 7.34 2.56 -9.67
CA ILE A 206 6.75 3.90 -9.60
C ILE A 206 7.63 4.96 -10.30
N THR A 207 8.95 4.75 -10.36
CA THR A 207 9.87 5.65 -11.08
C THR A 207 9.65 5.56 -12.59
N ILE A 208 9.49 4.35 -13.13
CA ILE A 208 9.11 4.14 -14.54
C ILE A 208 7.72 4.71 -14.84
N ASP A 209 6.75 4.47 -13.96
CA ASP A 209 5.40 5.03 -14.10
C ASP A 209 5.42 6.56 -14.12
N SER A 210 6.29 7.19 -13.33
CA SER A 210 6.48 8.64 -13.35
C SER A 210 7.09 9.12 -14.66
N ALA A 211 8.13 8.44 -15.15
CA ALA A 211 8.79 8.76 -16.41
C ALA A 211 7.84 8.71 -17.61
N THR A 212 6.94 7.74 -17.61
CA THR A 212 5.98 7.48 -18.70
C THR A 212 4.63 8.18 -18.52
N MET A 213 4.43 8.92 -17.43
CA MET A 213 3.14 9.46 -17.00
C MET A 213 2.09 8.39 -16.66
N MET A 214 2.45 7.10 -16.63
CA MET A 214 1.55 6.01 -16.28
C MET A 214 1.03 6.13 -14.85
N ASN A 215 1.84 6.70 -13.95
CA ASN A 215 1.39 7.00 -12.58
C ASN A 215 0.12 7.85 -12.59
N LYS A 216 0.07 8.90 -13.44
CA LYS A 216 -1.14 9.73 -13.60
C LYS A 216 -2.25 8.97 -14.32
N GLY A 217 -1.92 8.16 -15.32
CA GLY A 217 -2.91 7.31 -15.99
C GLY A 217 -3.61 6.32 -15.08
N LEU A 218 -2.94 5.87 -14.01
CA LEU A 218 -3.54 5.00 -12.99
C LEU A 218 -4.40 5.78 -11.97
N GLU A 219 -4.23 7.08 -11.86
CA GLU A 219 -4.93 7.93 -10.90
C GLU A 219 -6.20 8.62 -11.46
N VAL A 220 -6.42 8.56 -12.78
CA VAL A 220 -7.55 9.23 -13.48
C VAL A 220 -8.82 8.36 -13.54
#